data_26c4ec5969e77ea17bc70b16555171a6
#
_entry.id   26c4ec5969e77ea17bc70b16555171a6
#
_cell.length_a   1.000
_cell.length_b   1.000
_cell.length_c   1.000
_cell.angle_alpha   90.00
_cell.angle_beta   90.00
_cell.angle_gamma   90.00
#
_symmetry.space_group_name_H-M   'P 1'
#
loop_
_entity.id
_entity.type
_entity.pdbx_description
1 polymer ?
#
loop_
_entity_poly.entity_id
_entity_poly.type
_entity_poly.pdbx_seq_one_letter_code
_entity_poly.pdbx_strand_id
1 'polypeptide(L)'
;MYTSLLKAPHSTLGLAAEHVETEKLLAASGIGHTVLRNGWYTENYAMGLPAALEHNALIGAAKDGQISAAARQDYAEAAATVLLDAGLQGKTYELSGDESFTLAELAATLSAQVGKEVPYIDMPEADYAAALSGAGLPADLAGFLAHCDAEAAKGVLFDEDTQLSALIGRPTTPLSKVVAAAIG
;
A
#
# COMPACT_ATOMS: atom_id res chain seq x y z
N MET A 1 -16.25 12.97 4.93
CA MET A 1 -15.13 12.02 5.06
C MET A 1 -14.09 12.31 3.98
N TYR A 2 -12.81 12.21 4.30
CA TYR A 2 -11.68 12.40 3.39
C TYR A 2 -10.71 11.22 3.51
N THR A 3 -10.28 10.66 2.39
CA THR A 3 -9.25 9.62 2.34
C THR A 3 -7.89 10.28 2.18
N SER A 4 -7.05 10.14 3.19
CA SER A 4 -5.70 10.65 3.28
C SER A 4 -4.66 9.53 3.22
N LEU A 5 -3.43 9.81 3.55
CA LEU A 5 -2.30 8.89 3.56
C LEU A 5 -1.90 8.54 4.99
N LEU A 6 -1.60 7.27 5.24
CA LEU A 6 -1.07 6.76 6.50
C LEU A 6 0.10 7.63 6.98
N LYS A 7 0.01 8.05 8.25
CA LYS A 7 1.03 8.91 8.88
C LYS A 7 1.38 10.17 8.06
N ALA A 8 0.43 10.72 7.29
CA ALA A 8 0.68 11.82 6.34
C ALA A 8 1.57 12.95 6.90
N PRO A 9 1.39 13.46 8.16
CA PRO A 9 2.25 14.52 8.70
C PRO A 9 3.72 14.15 8.86
N HIS A 10 4.06 12.87 8.83
CA HIS A 10 5.41 12.34 9.05
C HIS A 10 5.95 11.54 7.86
N SER A 11 5.11 11.30 6.85
CA SER A 11 5.47 10.51 5.67
C SER A 11 6.37 11.31 4.74
N THR A 12 7.40 10.67 4.18
CA THR A 12 8.31 11.23 3.17
C THR A 12 7.87 10.92 1.74
N LEU A 13 6.76 10.20 1.57
CA LEU A 13 6.18 9.97 0.25
C LEU A 13 5.73 11.29 -0.40
N GLY A 14 5.99 11.44 -1.68
CA GLY A 14 5.63 12.66 -2.44
C GLY A 14 4.15 13.05 -2.33
N LEU A 15 3.26 12.06 -2.18
CA LEU A 15 1.81 12.26 -1.98
C LEU A 15 1.45 12.93 -0.65
N ALA A 16 2.31 12.83 0.37
CA ALA A 16 1.99 13.27 1.72
C ALA A 16 1.70 14.78 1.80
N ALA A 17 2.43 15.59 1.05
CA ALA A 17 2.31 17.05 1.08
C ALA A 17 0.90 17.52 0.71
N GLU A 18 0.31 16.96 -0.34
CA GLU A 18 -1.04 17.31 -0.80
C GLU A 18 -2.11 16.85 0.22
N HIS A 19 -1.92 15.69 0.81
CA HIS A 19 -2.81 15.18 1.86
C HIS A 19 -2.77 16.04 3.11
N VAL A 20 -1.57 16.41 3.57
CA VAL A 20 -1.39 17.28 4.75
C VAL A 20 -2.02 18.65 4.51
N GLU A 21 -1.85 19.23 3.33
CA GLU A 21 -2.48 20.51 3.00
C GLU A 21 -4.01 20.42 2.99
N THR A 22 -4.56 19.36 2.41
CA THR A 22 -6.01 19.12 2.41
C THR A 22 -6.56 18.92 3.83
N GLU A 23 -5.85 18.16 4.68
CA GLU A 23 -6.26 18.00 6.08
C GLU A 23 -6.27 19.33 6.83
N LYS A 24 -5.29 20.22 6.61
CA LYS A 24 -5.25 21.57 7.19
C LYS A 24 -6.43 22.41 6.73
N LEU A 25 -6.75 22.39 5.44
CA LEU A 25 -7.90 23.12 4.89
C LEU A 25 -9.21 22.61 5.48
N LEU A 26 -9.38 21.29 5.63
CA LEU A 26 -10.54 20.70 6.28
C LEU A 26 -10.66 21.15 7.74
N ALA A 27 -9.56 21.11 8.50
CA ALA A 27 -9.54 21.55 9.89
C ALA A 27 -9.88 23.04 10.03
N ALA A 28 -9.40 23.88 9.13
CA ALA A 28 -9.67 25.33 9.12
C ALA A 28 -11.08 25.70 8.65
N SER A 29 -11.76 24.81 7.92
CA SER A 29 -13.07 25.10 7.29
C SER A 29 -14.24 25.18 8.28
N GLY A 30 -14.11 24.61 9.47
CA GLY A 30 -15.20 24.45 10.43
C GLY A 30 -16.23 23.37 10.04
N ILE A 31 -16.04 22.68 8.91
CA ILE A 31 -16.91 21.58 8.47
C ILE A 31 -16.58 20.32 9.29
N GLY A 32 -17.61 19.68 9.87
CA GLY A 32 -17.45 18.38 10.51
C GLY A 32 -16.90 17.34 9.52
N HIS A 33 -15.74 16.75 9.82
CA HIS A 33 -15.07 15.82 8.90
C HIS A 33 -14.45 14.65 9.66
N THR A 34 -14.26 13.55 8.94
CA THR A 34 -13.53 12.37 9.37
C THR A 34 -12.42 12.13 8.36
N VAL A 35 -11.22 11.82 8.83
CA VAL A 35 -10.06 11.53 7.99
C VAL A 35 -9.73 10.04 8.11
N LEU A 36 -9.64 9.36 6.97
CA LEU A 36 -9.12 7.99 6.87
C LEU A 36 -7.74 8.05 6.22
N ARG A 37 -6.69 7.90 7.00
CA ARG A 37 -5.32 7.83 6.51
C ARG A 37 -5.00 6.40 6.10
N ASN A 38 -5.28 6.09 4.84
CA ASN A 38 -5.06 4.77 4.28
C ASN A 38 -3.57 4.51 4.07
N GLY A 39 -3.14 3.31 4.44
CA GLY A 39 -1.83 2.76 4.08
C GLY A 39 -1.77 2.34 2.61
N TRP A 40 -0.74 1.54 2.29
CA TRP A 40 -0.52 1.10 0.92
C TRP A 40 -1.53 0.01 0.52
N TYR A 41 -1.83 -0.07 -0.79
CA TYR A 41 -2.73 -1.09 -1.31
C TYR A 41 -1.96 -2.32 -1.76
N THR A 42 -2.37 -3.51 -1.30
CA THR A 42 -1.75 -4.78 -1.72
C THR A 42 -1.83 -4.96 -3.24
N GLU A 43 -2.89 -4.48 -3.87
CA GLU A 43 -3.08 -4.54 -5.32
C GLU A 43 -2.04 -3.75 -6.11
N ASN A 44 -1.37 -2.75 -5.51
CA ASN A 44 -0.30 -2.02 -6.19
C ASN A 44 0.87 -2.94 -6.54
N TYR A 45 1.17 -3.92 -5.67
CA TYR A 45 2.15 -4.96 -5.96
C TYR A 45 1.57 -6.09 -6.80
N ALA A 46 0.32 -6.46 -6.54
CA ALA A 46 -0.36 -7.56 -7.24
C ALA A 46 -0.46 -7.33 -8.76
N MET A 47 -0.58 -6.09 -9.20
CA MET A 47 -0.58 -5.74 -10.63
C MET A 47 0.71 -6.10 -11.37
N GLY A 48 1.85 -6.21 -10.67
CA GLY A 48 3.14 -6.59 -11.23
C GLY A 48 3.37 -8.11 -11.32
N LEU A 49 2.52 -8.92 -10.67
CA LEU A 49 2.74 -10.37 -10.57
C LEU A 49 2.69 -11.10 -11.92
N PRO A 50 1.81 -10.79 -12.88
CA PRO A 50 1.85 -11.40 -14.21
C PRO A 50 3.19 -11.19 -14.91
N ALA A 51 3.77 -9.99 -14.85
CA ALA A 51 5.10 -9.71 -15.41
C ALA A 51 6.20 -10.45 -14.65
N ALA A 52 6.10 -10.58 -13.33
CA ALA A 52 7.04 -11.37 -12.54
C ALA A 52 7.01 -12.85 -12.92
N LEU A 53 5.85 -13.40 -13.28
CA LEU A 53 5.74 -14.78 -13.80
C LEU A 53 6.34 -14.93 -15.18
N GLU A 54 6.14 -13.96 -16.07
CA GLU A 54 6.70 -13.96 -17.43
C GLU A 54 8.22 -13.89 -17.41
N HIS A 55 8.77 -13.00 -16.57
CA HIS A 55 10.22 -12.79 -16.47
C HIS A 55 10.91 -13.68 -15.43
N ASN A 56 10.16 -14.54 -14.71
CA ASN A 56 10.65 -15.44 -13.66
C ASN A 56 11.38 -14.73 -12.51
N ALA A 57 11.03 -13.50 -12.21
CA ALA A 57 11.56 -12.72 -11.10
C ALA A 57 10.61 -11.58 -10.74
N LEU A 58 10.43 -11.31 -9.44
CA LEU A 58 9.83 -10.09 -8.92
C LEU A 58 10.97 -9.08 -8.70
N ILE A 59 10.90 -7.92 -9.34
CA ILE A 59 11.87 -6.84 -9.14
C ILE A 59 11.29 -5.73 -8.28
N GLY A 60 12.12 -4.99 -7.54
CA GLY A 60 11.73 -3.84 -6.74
C GLY A 60 12.93 -3.16 -6.11
N ALA A 61 12.69 -2.14 -5.28
CA ALA A 61 13.73 -1.35 -4.63
C ALA A 61 13.52 -1.22 -3.11
N ALA A 62 12.71 -2.11 -2.51
CA ALA A 62 12.30 -2.02 -1.12
C ALA A 62 13.23 -2.75 -0.13
N LYS A 63 14.28 -3.44 -0.61
CA LYS A 63 15.18 -4.24 0.25
C LYS A 63 14.38 -5.17 1.16
N ASP A 64 14.64 -5.09 2.46
CA ASP A 64 13.94 -5.83 3.53
C ASP A 64 12.85 -4.98 4.19
N GLY A 65 12.40 -3.91 3.55
CA GLY A 65 11.39 -3.00 4.08
C GLY A 65 10.05 -3.73 4.29
N GLN A 66 9.50 -3.54 5.49
CA GLN A 66 8.19 -4.08 5.86
C GLN A 66 7.09 -3.17 5.32
N ILE A 67 6.04 -3.77 4.78
CA ILE A 67 4.93 -3.08 4.14
C ILE A 67 3.64 -3.59 4.75
N SER A 68 2.94 -2.74 5.52
CA SER A 68 1.65 -3.05 6.14
C SER A 68 0.49 -2.69 5.18
N ALA A 69 0.51 -3.27 3.97
CA ALA A 69 -0.52 -3.03 2.98
C ALA A 69 -1.80 -3.81 3.29
N ALA A 70 -2.94 -3.27 2.87
CA ALA A 70 -4.22 -3.97 2.90
C ALA A 70 -4.91 -3.92 1.54
N ALA A 71 -5.88 -4.82 1.33
CA ALA A 71 -6.68 -4.83 0.12
C ALA A 71 -7.56 -3.57 0.02
N ARG A 72 -7.77 -3.06 -1.18
CA ARG A 72 -8.67 -1.90 -1.43
C ARG A 72 -10.08 -2.14 -0.89
N GLN A 73 -10.54 -3.39 -0.93
CA GLN A 73 -11.83 -3.81 -0.38
C GLN A 73 -11.92 -3.54 1.13
N ASP A 74 -10.85 -3.81 1.90
CA ASP A 74 -10.83 -3.60 3.35
C ASP A 74 -10.95 -2.10 3.68
N TYR A 75 -10.23 -1.24 2.97
CA TYR A 75 -10.37 0.22 3.12
C TYR A 75 -11.76 0.72 2.73
N ALA A 76 -12.37 0.14 1.69
CA ALA A 76 -13.72 0.50 1.28
C ALA A 76 -14.75 0.09 2.34
N GLU A 77 -14.61 -1.08 2.97
CA GLU A 77 -15.45 -1.53 4.08
C GLU A 77 -15.32 -0.62 5.29
N ALA A 78 -14.09 -0.22 5.67
CA ALA A 78 -13.86 0.73 6.75
C ALA A 78 -14.52 2.09 6.47
N ALA A 79 -14.38 2.58 5.24
CA ALA A 79 -15.04 3.82 4.82
C ALA A 79 -16.56 3.73 4.93
N ALA A 80 -17.16 2.62 4.49
CA ALA A 80 -18.60 2.38 4.61
C ALA A 80 -19.05 2.33 6.09
N THR A 81 -18.30 1.61 6.93
CA THR A 81 -18.56 1.50 8.38
C THR A 81 -18.58 2.88 9.04
N VAL A 82 -17.56 3.71 8.78
CA VAL A 82 -17.46 5.07 9.34
C VAL A 82 -18.57 5.99 8.84
N LEU A 83 -19.01 5.84 7.59
CA LEU A 83 -20.11 6.63 7.03
C LEU A 83 -21.47 6.28 7.65
N LEU A 84 -21.66 5.01 8.00
CA LEU A 84 -22.93 4.49 8.51
C LEU A 84 -23.08 4.65 10.03
N ASP A 85 -21.99 4.81 10.78
CA ASP A 85 -22.00 4.96 12.24
C ASP A 85 -21.57 6.37 12.66
N ALA A 86 -22.54 7.17 13.14
CA ALA A 86 -22.26 8.52 13.62
C ALA A 86 -21.29 8.57 14.82
N GLY A 87 -21.18 7.49 15.61
CA GLY A 87 -20.24 7.39 16.73
C GLY A 87 -18.77 7.27 16.29
N LEU A 88 -18.53 6.92 15.03
CA LEU A 88 -17.19 6.80 14.43
C LEU A 88 -16.76 8.08 13.70
N GLN A 89 -17.66 9.01 13.46
CA GLN A 89 -17.39 10.23 12.71
C GLN A 89 -16.60 11.27 13.54
N GLY A 90 -16.02 12.26 12.87
CA GLY A 90 -15.30 13.37 13.50
C GLY A 90 -13.90 13.01 14.02
N LYS A 91 -13.34 11.88 13.60
CA LYS A 91 -12.03 11.37 14.05
C LYS A 91 -11.06 11.24 12.88
N THR A 92 -9.78 11.07 13.19
CA THR A 92 -8.75 10.63 12.24
C THR A 92 -8.37 9.20 12.58
N TYR A 93 -8.34 8.33 11.57
CA TYR A 93 -7.96 6.94 11.67
C TYR A 93 -6.70 6.69 10.86
N GLU A 94 -5.74 5.97 11.45
CA GLU A 94 -4.58 5.41 10.76
C GLU A 94 -4.92 3.98 10.36
N LEU A 95 -4.94 3.68 9.06
CA LEU A 95 -5.45 2.42 8.55
C LEU A 95 -4.36 1.67 7.80
N SER A 96 -3.99 0.48 8.30
CA SER A 96 -2.98 -0.41 7.73
C SER A 96 -3.43 -1.87 7.79
N GLY A 97 -2.77 -2.75 7.04
CA GLY A 97 -3.00 -4.19 7.13
C GLY A 97 -2.50 -4.76 8.45
N ASP A 98 -3.18 -5.79 8.98
CA ASP A 98 -2.77 -6.50 10.21
C ASP A 98 -1.45 -7.26 10.03
N GLU A 99 -1.14 -7.67 8.81
CA GLU A 99 0.10 -8.36 8.45
C GLU A 99 0.99 -7.43 7.65
N SER A 100 2.26 -7.31 8.03
CA SER A 100 3.28 -6.71 7.17
C SER A 100 4.00 -7.79 6.38
N PHE A 101 4.52 -7.42 5.23
CA PHE A 101 5.34 -8.31 4.39
C PHE A 101 6.48 -7.54 3.72
N THR A 102 7.54 -8.26 3.39
CA THR A 102 8.61 -7.80 2.50
C THR A 102 8.32 -8.21 1.06
N LEU A 103 8.98 -7.58 0.08
CA LEU A 103 8.86 -8.04 -1.32
C LEU A 103 9.43 -9.45 -1.54
N ALA A 104 10.38 -9.89 -0.71
CA ALA A 104 10.84 -11.28 -0.70
C ALA A 104 9.74 -12.26 -0.25
N GLU A 105 8.95 -11.91 0.77
CA GLU A 105 7.81 -12.72 1.22
C GLU A 105 6.65 -12.71 0.21
N LEU A 106 6.43 -11.59 -0.49
CA LEU A 106 5.51 -11.54 -1.63
C LEU A 106 5.94 -12.50 -2.74
N ALA A 107 7.22 -12.50 -3.13
CA ALA A 107 7.78 -13.41 -4.12
C ALA A 107 7.69 -14.88 -3.69
N ALA A 108 7.93 -15.17 -2.40
CA ALA A 108 7.76 -16.51 -1.83
C ALA A 108 6.29 -16.96 -1.86
N THR A 109 5.36 -16.06 -1.55
CA THR A 109 3.91 -16.33 -1.63
C THR A 109 3.48 -16.64 -3.06
N LEU A 110 3.95 -15.85 -4.02
CA LEU A 110 3.71 -16.10 -5.45
C LEU A 110 4.28 -17.47 -5.87
N SER A 111 5.54 -17.75 -5.51
CA SER A 111 6.21 -19.00 -5.82
C SER A 111 5.45 -20.23 -5.32
N ALA A 112 4.96 -20.17 -4.07
CA ALA A 112 4.19 -21.24 -3.47
C ALA A 112 2.88 -21.51 -4.20
N GLN A 113 2.20 -20.46 -4.70
CA GLN A 113 0.93 -20.60 -5.40
C GLN A 113 1.07 -21.14 -6.82
N VAL A 114 2.14 -20.78 -7.52
CA VAL A 114 2.36 -21.26 -8.91
C VAL A 114 3.19 -22.55 -8.98
N GLY A 115 3.72 -23.02 -7.85
CA GLY A 115 4.56 -24.22 -7.80
C GLY A 115 5.91 -24.07 -8.54
N LYS A 116 6.39 -22.82 -8.68
CA LYS A 116 7.62 -22.49 -9.40
C LYS A 116 8.34 -21.38 -8.65
N GLU A 117 9.66 -21.45 -8.57
CA GLU A 117 10.48 -20.41 -7.96
C GLU A 117 10.42 -19.09 -8.76
N VAL A 118 10.06 -18.01 -8.09
CA VAL A 118 10.08 -16.63 -8.58
C VAL A 118 10.80 -15.80 -7.52
N PRO A 119 12.12 -15.60 -7.63
CA PRO A 119 12.91 -14.87 -6.65
C PRO A 119 12.57 -13.37 -6.66
N TYR A 120 12.75 -12.72 -5.51
CA TYR A 120 12.82 -11.27 -5.44
C TYR A 120 14.25 -10.81 -5.78
N ILE A 121 14.34 -9.82 -6.65
CA ILE A 121 15.59 -9.15 -7.03
C ILE A 121 15.51 -7.69 -6.62
N ASP A 122 16.24 -7.33 -5.58
CA ASP A 122 16.36 -5.94 -5.14
C ASP A 122 17.27 -5.16 -6.08
N MET A 123 16.84 -3.96 -6.46
CA MET A 123 17.54 -3.08 -7.39
C MET A 123 17.73 -1.69 -6.78
N PRO A 124 18.76 -0.94 -7.18
CA PRO A 124 18.80 0.50 -6.94
C PRO A 124 17.56 1.19 -7.51
N GLU A 125 17.06 2.23 -6.81
CA GLU A 125 15.86 2.99 -7.19
C GLU A 125 15.86 3.41 -8.68
N ALA A 126 16.99 3.94 -9.16
CA ALA A 126 17.12 4.39 -10.56
C ALA A 126 17.02 3.23 -11.57
N ASP A 127 17.58 2.08 -11.23
CA ASP A 127 17.55 0.90 -12.11
C ASP A 127 16.14 0.30 -12.15
N TYR A 128 15.43 0.29 -11.01
CA TYR A 128 14.03 -0.13 -10.94
C TYR A 128 13.13 0.80 -11.75
N ALA A 129 13.30 2.12 -11.63
CA ALA A 129 12.58 3.10 -12.45
C ALA A 129 12.82 2.88 -13.95
N ALA A 130 14.07 2.62 -14.35
CA ALA A 130 14.43 2.31 -15.73
C ALA A 130 13.79 1.01 -16.23
N ALA A 131 13.76 -0.04 -15.40
CA ALA A 131 13.11 -1.32 -15.72
C ALA A 131 11.60 -1.14 -15.93
N LEU A 132 10.91 -0.41 -15.05
CA LEU A 132 9.49 -0.10 -15.19
C LEU A 132 9.19 0.70 -16.45
N SER A 133 10.02 1.70 -16.78
CA SER A 133 9.89 2.46 -18.01
C SER A 133 10.12 1.60 -19.25
N GLY A 134 11.10 0.68 -19.20
CA GLY A 134 11.36 -0.30 -20.24
C GLY A 134 10.20 -1.28 -20.46
N ALA A 135 9.43 -1.56 -19.40
CA ALA A 135 8.20 -2.36 -19.46
C ALA A 135 6.96 -1.57 -19.95
N GLY A 136 7.15 -0.29 -20.32
CA GLY A 136 6.11 0.53 -20.95
C GLY A 136 5.37 1.48 -20.00
N LEU A 137 5.78 1.61 -18.74
CA LEU A 137 5.19 2.61 -17.85
C LEU A 137 5.69 4.02 -18.23
N PRO A 138 4.83 5.06 -18.12
CA PRO A 138 5.26 6.44 -18.24
C PRO A 138 6.38 6.76 -17.24
N ALA A 139 7.40 7.51 -17.65
CA ALA A 139 8.60 7.77 -16.84
C ALA A 139 8.28 8.36 -15.46
N ASP A 140 7.33 9.28 -15.38
CA ASP A 140 6.92 9.89 -14.11
C ASP A 140 6.29 8.87 -13.16
N LEU A 141 5.46 7.95 -13.68
CA LEU A 141 4.86 6.87 -12.89
C LEU A 141 5.92 5.85 -12.46
N ALA A 142 6.82 5.47 -13.35
CA ALA A 142 7.92 4.56 -13.05
C ALA A 142 8.83 5.12 -11.94
N GLY A 143 9.21 6.39 -12.04
CA GLY A 143 9.99 7.09 -11.02
C GLY A 143 9.24 7.18 -9.68
N PHE A 144 7.94 7.48 -9.72
CA PHE A 144 7.11 7.52 -8.52
C PHE A 144 7.04 6.15 -7.81
N LEU A 145 6.79 5.07 -8.53
CA LEU A 145 6.72 3.71 -7.96
C LEU A 145 8.07 3.27 -7.39
N ALA A 146 9.16 3.54 -8.09
CA ALA A 146 10.50 3.22 -7.61
C ALA A 146 10.85 4.02 -6.34
N HIS A 147 10.45 5.28 -6.27
CA HIS A 147 10.60 6.09 -5.06
C HIS A 147 9.79 5.54 -3.89
N CYS A 148 8.54 5.09 -4.12
CA CYS A 148 7.72 4.48 -3.07
C CYS A 148 8.38 3.23 -2.48
N ASP A 149 8.98 2.38 -3.32
CA ASP A 149 9.72 1.20 -2.85
C ASP A 149 10.98 1.60 -2.06
N ALA A 150 11.75 2.59 -2.53
CA ALA A 150 12.91 3.09 -1.82
C ALA A 150 12.55 3.70 -0.45
N GLU A 151 11.38 4.31 -0.32
CA GLU A 151 10.86 4.80 0.96
C GLU A 151 10.32 3.65 1.83
N ALA A 152 9.75 2.60 1.23
CA ALA A 152 9.39 1.38 1.96
C ALA A 152 10.60 0.73 2.62
N ALA A 153 11.78 0.74 1.95
CA ALA A 153 13.05 0.29 2.52
C ALA A 153 13.46 1.07 3.80
N LYS A 154 12.89 2.26 4.03
CA LYS A 154 13.12 3.10 5.22
C LYS A 154 12.00 2.96 6.27
N GLY A 155 11.03 2.08 6.05
CA GLY A 155 9.93 1.81 6.95
C GLY A 155 8.73 2.76 6.83
N VAL A 156 8.66 3.57 5.78
CA VAL A 156 7.56 4.56 5.59
C VAL A 156 6.21 3.90 5.37
N LEU A 157 6.19 2.66 4.86
CA LEU A 157 4.98 1.88 4.62
C LEU A 157 4.68 0.87 5.74
N PHE A 158 5.44 0.91 6.84
CA PHE A 158 5.24 0.03 7.97
C PHE A 158 4.38 0.67 9.07
N ASP A 159 3.41 -0.09 9.56
CA ASP A 159 2.60 0.25 10.72
C ASP A 159 2.12 -1.03 11.42
N GLU A 160 1.94 -0.97 12.73
CA GLU A 160 1.45 -2.09 13.56
C GLU A 160 0.06 -1.83 14.13
N ASP A 161 -0.62 -0.77 13.67
CA ASP A 161 -1.95 -0.43 14.15
C ASP A 161 -3.01 -1.38 13.56
N THR A 162 -4.00 -1.72 14.34
CA THR A 162 -5.10 -2.62 13.97
C THR A 162 -6.44 -1.90 13.81
N GLN A 163 -6.44 -0.58 13.63
CA GLN A 163 -7.67 0.20 13.50
C GLN A 163 -8.48 -0.24 12.27
N LEU A 164 -7.85 -0.67 11.18
CA LEU A 164 -8.55 -1.13 9.98
C LEU A 164 -9.39 -2.37 10.30
N SER A 165 -8.79 -3.43 10.84
CA SER A 165 -9.50 -4.66 11.21
C SER A 165 -10.55 -4.43 12.30
N ALA A 166 -10.29 -3.52 13.24
CA ALA A 166 -11.28 -3.13 14.25
C ALA A 166 -12.52 -2.46 13.63
N LEU A 167 -12.34 -1.59 12.62
CA LEU A 167 -13.44 -0.93 11.92
C LEU A 167 -14.28 -1.90 11.08
N ILE A 168 -13.64 -2.83 10.37
CA ILE A 168 -14.34 -3.80 9.52
C ILE A 168 -14.84 -5.04 10.28
N GLY A 169 -14.49 -5.20 11.57
CA GLY A 169 -14.95 -6.29 12.42
C GLY A 169 -14.39 -7.67 12.07
N ARG A 170 -13.30 -7.72 11.31
CA ARG A 170 -12.60 -8.94 10.91
C ARG A 170 -11.12 -8.66 10.61
N PRO A 171 -10.23 -9.66 10.59
CA PRO A 171 -8.87 -9.49 10.07
C PRO A 171 -8.88 -8.94 8.65
N THR A 172 -7.85 -8.17 8.30
CA THR A 172 -7.64 -7.68 6.94
C THR A 172 -7.40 -8.85 5.97
N THR A 173 -7.65 -8.63 4.70
CA THR A 173 -7.50 -9.67 3.67
C THR A 173 -6.04 -10.11 3.59
N PRO A 174 -5.71 -11.41 3.80
CA PRO A 174 -4.34 -11.90 3.77
C PRO A 174 -3.68 -11.69 2.40
N LEU A 175 -2.37 -11.44 2.40
CA LEU A 175 -1.56 -11.30 1.20
C LEU A 175 -1.80 -12.43 0.20
N SER A 176 -1.85 -13.68 0.69
CA SER A 176 -2.05 -14.88 -0.13
C SER A 176 -3.35 -14.86 -0.95
N LYS A 177 -4.43 -14.27 -0.41
CA LYS A 177 -5.70 -14.12 -1.16
C LYS A 177 -5.60 -13.12 -2.29
N VAL A 178 -4.90 -11.99 -2.05
CA VAL A 178 -4.72 -10.96 -3.09
C VAL A 178 -3.82 -11.50 -4.19
N VAL A 179 -2.75 -12.22 -3.84
CA VAL A 179 -1.87 -12.90 -4.82
C VAL A 179 -2.65 -13.90 -5.65
N ALA A 180 -3.47 -14.77 -5.01
CA ALA A 180 -4.29 -15.74 -5.74
C ALA A 180 -5.25 -15.08 -6.74
N ALA A 181 -5.90 -13.99 -6.34
CA ALA A 181 -6.82 -13.26 -7.21
C ALA A 181 -6.12 -12.57 -8.40
N ALA A 182 -4.83 -12.26 -8.27
CA ALA A 182 -4.06 -11.59 -9.34
C ALA A 182 -3.53 -12.53 -10.41
N ILE A 183 -3.41 -13.84 -10.10
CA ILE A 183 -2.84 -14.86 -11.00
C ILE A 183 -3.85 -15.89 -11.51
N GLY A 184 -5.05 -15.91 -10.95
CA GLY A 184 -6.18 -16.79 -11.32
C GLY A 184 -7.10 -16.17 -12.30
#